data_062232d009d4250470ec86a9b55dd7dc
#
_entry.id   062232d009d4250470ec86a9b55dd7dc
#
_cell.length_a   1.000
_cell.length_b   1.000
_cell.length_c   1.000
_cell.angle_alpha   90.00
_cell.angle_beta   90.00
_cell.angle_gamma   90.00
#
_symmetry.space_group_name_H-M   'P 1'
#
loop_
_entity.id
_entity.type
_entity.pdbx_description
1 polymer ?
#
loop_
_entity_poly.entity_id
_entity_poly.type
_entity_poly.pdbx_seq_one_letter_code
_entity_poly.pdbx_strand_id
1 'polypeptide(L)'
;MLSTQSDTTLELYFNKFRKNIIGVDQVFSFPYGDKKIIYTDWTASGRLYRPIEEKIMNHFGPFVANTHTETTISGTAMTLAYHKARHIIKHHVNANTNDILMYRFDGRVEEINFLKRKGNN
;
A
#
# COMPACT_ATOMS: atom_id res chain seq x y z
N MET A 1 5.57 -37.04 14.31
CA MET A 1 4.22 -36.46 14.13
C MET A 1 4.17 -35.22 14.99
N LEU A 2 4.52 -34.05 14.43
CA LEU A 2 4.54 -32.76 15.13
C LEU A 2 3.48 -31.86 14.53
N SER A 3 2.52 -31.49 15.36
CA SER A 3 1.68 -30.29 15.40
C SER A 3 0.91 -29.86 14.16
N THR A 4 -0.19 -30.52 13.90
CA THR A 4 -1.26 -30.01 13.01
C THR A 4 -2.13 -28.93 13.65
N GLN A 5 -2.02 -28.64 14.94
CA GLN A 5 -2.87 -27.62 15.62
C GLN A 5 -2.36 -26.18 15.50
N SER A 6 -1.04 -25.94 15.44
CA SER A 6 -0.50 -24.59 15.28
C SER A 6 -0.70 -24.04 13.88
N ASP A 7 -0.62 -24.89 12.87
CA ASP A 7 -0.82 -24.50 11.46
C ASP A 7 -2.25 -24.05 11.19
N THR A 8 -3.24 -24.71 11.80
CA THR A 8 -4.65 -24.35 11.65
C THR A 8 -4.96 -22.97 12.23
N THR A 9 -4.33 -22.59 13.34
CA THR A 9 -4.56 -21.28 13.99
C THR A 9 -3.95 -20.14 13.19
N LEU A 10 -2.72 -20.31 12.68
CA LEU A 10 -2.06 -19.34 11.81
C LEU A 10 -2.79 -19.21 10.48
N GLU A 11 -3.22 -20.30 9.89
CA GLU A 11 -3.98 -20.30 8.65
C GLU A 11 -5.29 -19.52 8.79
N LEU A 12 -6.05 -19.75 9.85
CA LEU A 12 -7.27 -19.00 10.17
C LEU A 12 -6.99 -17.52 10.41
N TYR A 13 -5.91 -17.21 11.11
CA TYR A 13 -5.51 -15.81 11.33
C TYR A 13 -5.20 -15.08 10.04
N PHE A 14 -4.43 -15.69 9.13
CA PHE A 14 -4.04 -15.06 7.87
C PHE A 14 -5.11 -15.12 6.79
N ASN A 15 -6.11 -15.97 6.91
CA ASN A 15 -7.17 -16.10 5.91
C ASN A 15 -7.92 -14.79 5.67
N LYS A 16 -8.14 -13.98 6.71
CA LYS A 16 -8.75 -12.64 6.59
C LYS A 16 -7.96 -11.69 5.69
N PHE A 17 -6.64 -11.87 5.59
CA PHE A 17 -5.79 -11.09 4.69
C PHE A 17 -5.76 -11.70 3.30
N ARG A 18 -5.57 -13.02 3.19
CA ARG A 18 -5.46 -13.72 1.90
C ARG A 18 -6.68 -13.54 1.02
N LYS A 19 -7.87 -13.68 1.57
CA LYS A 19 -9.12 -13.51 0.81
C LYS A 19 -9.32 -12.10 0.24
N ASN A 20 -8.60 -11.12 0.77
CA ASN A 20 -8.64 -9.74 0.31
C ASN A 20 -7.56 -9.42 -0.73
N ILE A 21 -6.69 -10.36 -1.06
CA ILE A 21 -5.72 -10.20 -2.16
C ILE A 21 -6.47 -10.33 -3.48
N ILE A 22 -6.41 -9.30 -4.31
CA ILE A 22 -7.07 -9.31 -5.62
C ILE A 22 -6.37 -10.32 -6.53
N GLY A 23 -7.17 -11.21 -7.11
CA GLY A 23 -6.68 -12.27 -8.00
C GLY A 23 -6.10 -13.50 -7.27
N VAL A 24 -6.36 -13.66 -5.97
CA VAL A 24 -5.89 -14.84 -5.20
C VAL A 24 -6.38 -16.17 -5.78
N ASP A 25 -7.58 -16.18 -6.37
CA ASP A 25 -8.18 -17.35 -6.99
C ASP A 25 -8.22 -17.26 -8.52
N GLN A 26 -7.42 -16.36 -9.11
CA GLN A 26 -7.38 -16.19 -10.55
C GLN A 26 -6.86 -17.43 -11.25
N VAL A 27 -7.57 -17.81 -12.30
CA VAL A 27 -7.26 -18.94 -13.17
C VAL A 27 -6.88 -18.41 -14.54
N PHE A 28 -5.98 -19.08 -15.23
CA PHE A 28 -5.67 -18.87 -16.63
C PHE A 28 -5.87 -20.15 -17.43
N SER A 29 -6.30 -19.99 -18.67
CA SER A 29 -6.50 -21.11 -19.58
C SER A 29 -5.19 -21.50 -20.25
N PHE A 30 -4.90 -22.79 -20.25
CA PHE A 30 -3.72 -23.39 -20.83
C PHE A 30 -4.13 -24.57 -21.75
N PRO A 31 -3.38 -24.94 -22.79
CA PRO A 31 -3.77 -26.02 -23.71
C PRO A 31 -4.10 -27.36 -23.06
N TYR A 32 -3.61 -27.60 -21.85
CA TYR A 32 -3.86 -28.82 -21.07
C TYR A 32 -4.87 -28.62 -19.92
N GLY A 33 -5.70 -27.58 -20.00
CA GLY A 33 -6.72 -27.25 -19.00
C GLY A 33 -6.41 -26.00 -18.19
N ASP A 34 -7.36 -25.58 -17.40
CA ASP A 34 -7.25 -24.38 -16.58
C ASP A 34 -6.32 -24.60 -15.37
N LYS A 35 -5.51 -23.60 -15.07
CA LYS A 35 -4.56 -23.61 -13.96
C LYS A 35 -4.74 -22.38 -13.07
N LYS A 36 -4.73 -22.57 -11.76
CA LYS A 36 -4.71 -21.47 -10.81
C LYS A 36 -3.34 -20.77 -10.86
N ILE A 37 -3.35 -19.43 -10.84
CA ILE A 37 -2.14 -18.65 -10.78
C ILE A 37 -1.54 -18.76 -9.37
N ILE A 38 -0.32 -19.28 -9.28
CA ILE A 38 0.48 -19.26 -8.06
C ILE A 38 1.41 -18.03 -8.14
N TYR A 39 1.11 -17.02 -7.33
CA TYR A 39 1.90 -15.79 -7.30
C TYR A 39 2.93 -15.85 -6.18
N THR A 40 4.21 -15.79 -6.50
CA THR A 40 5.33 -15.92 -5.57
C THR A 40 6.26 -14.72 -5.51
N ASP A 41 6.05 -13.74 -6.40
CA ASP A 41 6.94 -12.59 -6.55
C ASP A 41 6.59 -11.41 -5.63
N TRP A 42 6.42 -11.69 -4.34
CA TRP A 42 6.06 -10.68 -3.35
C TRP A 42 7.20 -9.71 -3.02
N THR A 43 8.44 -10.10 -3.28
CA THR A 43 9.63 -9.30 -2.98
C THR A 43 9.83 -8.19 -4.03
N ALA A 44 9.64 -8.51 -5.29
CA ALA A 44 9.86 -7.57 -6.40
C ALA A 44 8.59 -6.78 -6.74
N SER A 45 7.41 -7.40 -6.59
CA SER A 45 6.13 -6.76 -6.80
C SER A 45 5.09 -7.34 -5.85
N GLY A 46 3.99 -6.65 -5.62
CA GLY A 46 2.90 -7.15 -4.80
C GLY A 46 1.62 -7.30 -5.62
N ARG A 47 0.63 -8.00 -5.07
CA ARG A 47 -0.74 -7.95 -5.57
C ARG A 47 -1.51 -6.85 -4.88
N LEU A 48 -2.51 -6.32 -5.56
CA LEU A 48 -3.42 -5.33 -5.01
C LEU A 48 -4.20 -5.92 -3.83
N TYR A 49 -4.46 -5.10 -2.84
CA TYR A 49 -5.21 -5.47 -1.64
C TYR A 49 -6.55 -4.74 -1.59
N ARG A 50 -7.63 -5.51 -1.67
CA ARG A 50 -8.99 -5.00 -1.85
C ARG A 50 -9.36 -3.82 -0.93
N PRO A 51 -9.12 -3.85 0.40
CA PRO A 51 -9.48 -2.72 1.27
C PRO A 51 -8.74 -1.43 0.94
N ILE A 52 -7.52 -1.51 0.39
CA ILE A 52 -6.76 -0.33 -0.06
C ILE A 52 -7.38 0.22 -1.34
N GLU A 53 -7.60 -0.64 -2.34
CA GLU A 53 -8.15 -0.24 -3.63
C GLU A 53 -9.55 0.35 -3.51
N GLU A 54 -10.41 -0.28 -2.70
CA GLU A 54 -11.75 0.24 -2.41
C GLU A 54 -11.71 1.61 -1.72
N LYS A 55 -10.77 1.80 -0.80
CA LYS A 55 -10.59 3.09 -0.15
C LYS A 55 -10.11 4.16 -1.12
N ILE A 56 -9.16 3.83 -1.99
CA ILE A 56 -8.69 4.74 -3.03
C ILE A 56 -9.84 5.12 -3.95
N MET A 57 -10.56 4.13 -4.47
CA MET A 57 -11.65 4.34 -5.43
C MET A 57 -12.83 5.09 -4.83
N ASN A 58 -13.29 4.70 -3.64
CA ASN A 58 -14.55 5.19 -3.10
C ASN A 58 -14.39 6.40 -2.16
N HIS A 59 -13.23 6.57 -1.53
CA HIS A 59 -13.02 7.64 -0.57
C HIS A 59 -12.18 8.79 -1.12
N PHE A 60 -11.13 8.49 -1.87
CA PHE A 60 -10.27 9.51 -2.48
C PHE A 60 -10.68 9.85 -3.91
N GLY A 61 -11.09 8.85 -4.70
CA GLY A 61 -11.44 9.00 -6.10
C GLY A 61 -12.40 10.15 -6.40
N PRO A 62 -13.51 10.32 -5.65
CA PRO A 62 -14.44 11.42 -5.86
C PRO A 62 -13.86 12.83 -5.66
N PHE A 63 -12.73 12.94 -4.97
CA PHE A 63 -12.08 14.21 -4.64
C PHE A 63 -10.73 14.40 -5.32
N VAL A 64 -10.36 13.53 -6.26
CA VAL A 64 -9.08 13.65 -6.98
C VAL A 64 -8.96 15.02 -7.62
N ALA A 65 -7.96 15.76 -7.19
CA ALA A 65 -7.67 17.10 -7.65
C ALA A 65 -6.19 17.42 -7.44
N ASN A 66 -5.75 18.55 -7.97
CA ASN A 66 -4.40 19.03 -7.73
C ASN A 66 -4.17 19.28 -6.23
N THR A 67 -3.06 18.80 -5.70
CA THR A 67 -2.56 19.15 -4.37
C THR A 67 -1.92 20.54 -4.39
N HIS A 68 -1.69 21.15 -3.24
CA HIS A 68 -1.13 22.49 -3.08
C HIS A 68 -2.08 23.65 -3.45
N THR A 69 -3.38 23.38 -3.55
CA THR A 69 -4.41 24.41 -3.70
C THR A 69 -5.52 24.14 -2.69
N GLU A 70 -6.00 25.20 -2.07
CA GLU A 70 -7.11 25.17 -1.11
C GLU A 70 -8.29 26.03 -1.59
N THR A 71 -8.32 26.35 -2.88
CA THR A 71 -9.36 27.18 -3.47
C THR A 71 -10.65 26.44 -3.80
N THR A 72 -10.59 25.09 -3.80
CA THR A 72 -11.74 24.23 -4.07
C THR A 72 -11.86 23.14 -3.00
N ILE A 73 -13.07 22.60 -2.81
CA ILE A 73 -13.32 21.51 -1.86
C ILE A 73 -12.43 20.30 -2.17
N SER A 74 -12.31 19.93 -3.44
CA SER A 74 -11.48 18.79 -3.88
C SER A 74 -9.99 19.06 -3.66
N GLY A 75 -9.50 20.25 -3.98
CA GLY A 75 -8.10 20.64 -3.75
C GLY A 75 -7.76 20.64 -2.27
N THR A 76 -8.62 21.20 -1.43
CA THR A 76 -8.47 21.18 0.03
C THR A 76 -8.46 19.74 0.57
N ALA A 77 -9.41 18.89 0.13
CA ALA A 77 -9.48 17.49 0.56
C ALA A 77 -8.21 16.73 0.20
N MET A 78 -7.69 16.88 -1.01
CA MET A 78 -6.45 16.23 -1.45
C MET A 78 -5.22 16.75 -0.73
N THR A 79 -5.13 18.06 -0.50
CA THR A 79 -4.03 18.68 0.25
C THR A 79 -3.99 18.14 1.70
N LEU A 80 -5.13 18.10 2.37
CA LEU A 80 -5.23 17.57 3.73
C LEU A 80 -4.91 16.06 3.78
N ALA A 81 -5.39 15.27 2.81
CA ALA A 81 -5.08 13.85 2.71
C ALA A 81 -3.57 13.62 2.52
N TYR A 82 -2.93 14.41 1.69
CA TYR A 82 -1.49 14.36 1.47
C TYR A 82 -0.69 14.69 2.74
N HIS A 83 -1.03 15.77 3.45
CA HIS A 83 -0.37 16.11 4.71
C HIS A 83 -0.57 15.06 5.78
N LYS A 84 -1.77 14.48 5.87
CA LYS A 84 -2.07 13.39 6.81
C LYS A 84 -1.26 12.13 6.49
N ALA A 85 -1.14 11.76 5.22
CA ALA A 85 -0.34 10.62 4.78
C ALA A 85 1.14 10.81 5.17
N ARG A 86 1.71 11.99 4.90
CA ARG A 86 3.08 12.34 5.31
C ARG A 86 3.27 12.20 6.82
N HIS A 87 2.35 12.70 7.60
CA HIS A 87 2.42 12.61 9.06
C HIS A 87 2.41 11.15 9.54
N ILE A 88 1.50 10.33 9.01
CA ILE A 88 1.41 8.91 9.35
C ILE A 88 2.71 8.17 9.01
N ILE A 89 3.27 8.39 7.83
CA ILE A 89 4.51 7.75 7.41
C ILE A 89 5.67 8.18 8.31
N LYS A 90 5.83 9.48 8.57
CA LYS A 90 6.88 9.99 9.46
C LYS A 90 6.79 9.38 10.86
N HIS A 91 5.60 9.30 11.41
CA HIS A 91 5.37 8.67 12.71
C HIS A 91 5.72 7.18 12.71
N HIS A 92 5.31 6.46 11.66
CA HIS A 92 5.56 5.01 11.53
C HIS A 92 7.04 4.64 11.50
N VAL A 93 7.87 5.50 10.91
CA VAL A 93 9.33 5.28 10.79
C VAL A 93 10.14 6.03 11.85
N ASN A 94 9.51 6.57 12.87
CA ASN A 94 10.16 7.37 13.92
C ASN A 94 10.97 8.57 13.39
N ALA A 95 10.50 9.19 12.30
CA ALA A 95 11.14 10.39 11.77
C ALA A 95 10.82 11.61 12.65
N ASN A 96 11.81 12.49 12.81
CA ASN A 96 11.66 13.73 13.52
C ASN A 96 10.89 14.78 12.69
N THR A 97 10.45 15.85 13.33
CA THR A 97 9.76 16.95 12.66
C THR A 97 10.62 17.61 11.57
N ASN A 98 11.94 17.64 11.77
CA ASN A 98 12.91 18.25 10.85
C ASN A 98 13.33 17.32 9.69
N ASP A 99 12.98 16.04 9.74
CA ASP A 99 13.27 15.11 8.66
C ASP A 99 12.37 15.41 7.46
N ILE A 100 12.93 15.34 6.27
CA ILE A 100 12.21 15.57 5.02
C ILE A 100 11.82 14.23 4.44
N LEU A 101 10.51 14.03 4.25
CA LEU A 101 9.97 12.89 3.52
C LEU A 101 9.86 13.29 2.05
N MET A 102 10.61 12.61 1.20
CA MET A 102 10.54 12.76 -0.24
C MET A 102 9.95 11.51 -0.87
N TYR A 103 8.97 11.69 -1.75
CA TYR A 103 8.45 10.65 -2.62
C TYR A 103 9.15 10.76 -3.96
N ARG A 104 9.69 9.66 -4.44
CA ARG A 104 10.28 9.58 -5.76
C ARG A 104 9.49 8.61 -6.62
N PHE A 105 8.99 9.10 -7.74
CA PHE A 105 8.36 8.29 -8.76
C PHE A 105 9.33 8.20 -9.93
N ASP A 106 10.01 7.07 -10.07
CA ASP A 106 10.88 6.81 -11.22
C ASP A 106 10.28 5.80 -12.22
N GLY A 107 9.02 5.45 -12.01
CA GLY A 107 8.28 4.50 -12.85
C GLY A 107 8.57 3.03 -12.57
N ARG A 108 9.44 2.71 -11.62
CA ARG A 108 9.80 1.31 -11.29
C ARG A 108 9.70 0.97 -9.82
N VAL A 109 10.03 1.87 -8.91
CA VAL A 109 9.96 1.65 -7.46
C VAL A 109 9.61 2.94 -6.78
N GLU A 110 8.64 2.90 -5.87
CA GLU A 110 8.38 4.00 -4.94
C GLU A 110 9.42 3.92 -3.82
N GLU A 111 10.51 4.67 -3.93
CA GLU A 111 11.45 4.83 -2.84
C GLU A 111 11.01 5.97 -1.93
N ILE A 112 10.82 5.64 -0.66
CA ILE A 112 10.64 6.65 0.39
C ILE A 112 12.01 6.99 0.93
N ASN A 113 12.55 8.15 0.53
CA ASN A 113 13.83 8.62 0.99
C ASN A 113 13.68 9.62 2.12
N PHE A 114 14.33 9.35 3.24
CA PHE A 114 14.47 10.28 4.36
C PHE A 114 15.81 11.00 4.28
N LEU A 115 15.77 12.31 4.02
CA LEU A 115 16.94 13.15 4.15
C LEU A 115 16.97 13.74 5.56
N LYS A 116 17.91 13.29 6.35
CA LYS A 116 18.21 13.93 7.62
C LYS A 116 18.90 15.28 7.33
N ARG A 117 18.26 16.37 7.68
CA ARG A 117 18.89 17.68 7.59
C ARG A 117 20.11 17.68 8.50
N LYS A 118 21.33 17.83 7.95
CA LYS A 118 22.51 18.09 8.78
C LYS A 118 22.24 19.38 9.54
N GLY A 119 22.13 19.27 10.86
CA GLY A 119 22.08 20.44 11.70
C GLY A 119 23.37 21.23 11.48
N ASN A 120 23.24 22.51 11.19
CA ASN A 120 24.36 23.40 11.35
C ASN A 120 24.65 23.42 12.85
N ASN A 121 25.84 22.91 13.23
CA ASN A 121 26.46 23.22 14.52
C ASN A 121 26.82 24.68 14.54
#